data_c9f786d3d30cbbbff214c259e119b3fc
#
_entry.id   c9f786d3d30cbbbff214c259e119b3fc
#
_cell.length_a   1.000
_cell.length_b   1.000
_cell.length_c   1.000
_cell.angle_alpha   90.00
_cell.angle_beta   90.00
_cell.angle_gamma   90.00
#
_symmetry.space_group_name_H-M   'P 1'
#
loop_
_entity.id
_entity.type
_entity.pdbx_description
1 polymer ?
#
loop_
_entity_poly.entity_id
_entity_poly.type
_entity_poly.pdbx_seq_one_letter_code
_entity_poly.pdbx_strand_id
1 'polypeptide(L)'
;VFVAMGYEVAEGPEVEAEWYNFDALNMLQDHPARDAQDTIFVENPEDPERTSGMVLRTQTSPVQIRSLLTRPLPLYVVSPGRVYRHDALDATHLPAFHQIEGLAVDEGLTMGDLRGAIQAFVDAMFGVGLRTRFRPDYFPFTEPSGDVSMECHVCRGASAKPGGDPCRVCRSQGWIEIAGCGMVNPRVLVACGIDPDRYSGFAFGLGIERSLMIGHGLTEIRDAVDGDVRFSRAFGMEI
;
A
#
# COMPACT_ATOMS: atom_id res chain seq x y z
N VAL A 1 -3.85 7.56 -12.56
CA VAL A 1 -2.48 8.08 -12.49
C VAL A 1 -1.50 7.03 -13.00
N PHE A 2 -1.33 5.91 -12.33
CA PHE A 2 -0.29 4.90 -12.63
C PHE A 2 -0.39 4.31 -14.04
N VAL A 3 -1.60 4.04 -14.54
CA VAL A 3 -1.79 3.60 -15.94
C VAL A 3 -1.26 4.63 -16.93
N ALA A 4 -1.45 5.92 -16.66
CA ALA A 4 -0.90 7.00 -17.49
C ALA A 4 0.64 7.11 -17.40
N MET A 5 1.25 6.52 -16.35
CA MET A 5 2.70 6.41 -16.19
C MET A 5 3.27 5.14 -16.83
N GLY A 6 2.44 4.30 -17.44
CA GLY A 6 2.86 3.06 -18.10
C GLY A 6 2.75 1.80 -17.25
N TYR A 7 2.14 1.87 -16.07
CA TYR A 7 1.88 0.67 -15.26
C TYR A 7 0.67 -0.08 -15.78
N GLU A 8 0.76 -1.40 -15.78
CA GLU A 8 -0.37 -2.29 -16.04
C GLU A 8 -1.13 -2.60 -14.75
N VAL A 9 -2.45 -2.77 -14.85
CA VAL A 9 -3.25 -3.24 -13.71
C VAL A 9 -3.14 -4.76 -13.61
N ALA A 10 -2.79 -5.26 -12.43
CA ALA A 10 -2.75 -6.68 -12.11
C ALA A 10 -3.73 -7.00 -11.00
N GLU A 11 -4.46 -8.08 -11.16
CA GLU A 11 -5.44 -8.58 -10.18
C GLU A 11 -5.05 -9.96 -9.66
N GLY A 12 -5.56 -10.33 -8.50
CA GLY A 12 -5.34 -11.63 -7.88
C GLY A 12 -6.39 -11.97 -6.84
N PRO A 13 -6.41 -13.20 -6.32
CA PRO A 13 -7.43 -13.68 -5.40
C PRO A 13 -7.33 -12.99 -4.02
N GLU A 14 -8.47 -12.85 -3.35
CA GLU A 14 -8.54 -12.34 -1.97
C GLU A 14 -8.17 -13.42 -0.94
N VAL A 15 -8.51 -14.67 -1.22
CA VAL A 15 -8.03 -15.85 -0.46
C VAL A 15 -6.72 -16.30 -1.10
N GLU A 16 -5.64 -16.28 -0.34
CA GLU A 16 -4.30 -16.48 -0.87
C GLU A 16 -3.55 -17.55 -0.08
N ALA A 17 -2.65 -18.28 -0.74
CA ALA A 17 -1.75 -19.18 -0.02
C ALA A 17 -0.75 -18.39 0.81
N GLU A 18 -0.45 -18.90 2.02
CA GLU A 18 0.50 -18.28 2.95
C GLU A 18 1.85 -17.97 2.28
N TRP A 19 2.31 -18.82 1.37
CA TRP A 19 3.56 -18.61 0.65
C TRP A 19 3.59 -17.28 -0.10
N TYR A 20 2.51 -16.91 -0.82
CA TYR A 20 2.44 -15.65 -1.55
C TYR A 20 2.31 -14.45 -0.62
N ASN A 21 1.59 -14.63 0.50
CA ASN A 21 1.32 -13.53 1.43
C ASN A 21 2.48 -13.25 2.37
N PHE A 22 3.36 -14.24 2.60
CA PHE A 22 4.44 -14.17 3.59
C PHE A 22 5.80 -14.63 3.06
N ASP A 23 5.97 -15.92 2.74
CA ASP A 23 7.28 -16.52 2.49
C ASP A 23 8.00 -15.87 1.31
N ALA A 24 7.32 -15.70 0.18
CA ALA A 24 7.87 -15.04 -1.00
C ALA A 24 8.17 -13.55 -0.77
N LEU A 25 7.57 -12.93 0.24
CA LEU A 25 7.79 -11.56 0.67
C LEU A 25 8.84 -11.44 1.78
N ASN A 26 9.68 -12.48 1.97
CA ASN A 26 10.72 -12.51 2.98
C ASN A 26 10.21 -12.34 4.43
N MET A 27 8.95 -12.68 4.70
CA MET A 27 8.39 -12.74 6.04
C MET A 27 8.62 -14.12 6.63
N LEU A 28 9.55 -14.23 7.60
CA LEU A 28 9.90 -15.48 8.26
C LEU A 28 8.72 -16.03 9.09
N GLN A 29 8.84 -17.30 9.52
CA GLN A 29 7.77 -17.99 10.26
C GLN A 29 7.43 -17.34 11.61
N ASP A 30 8.38 -16.65 12.23
CA ASP A 30 8.25 -15.94 13.50
C ASP A 30 7.90 -14.44 13.33
N HIS A 31 7.61 -14.00 12.12
CA HIS A 31 7.28 -12.59 11.87
C HIS A 31 5.92 -12.24 12.50
N PRO A 32 5.81 -11.13 13.27
CA PRO A 32 4.57 -10.75 13.99
C PRO A 32 3.34 -10.66 13.09
N ALA A 33 3.48 -10.21 11.84
CA ALA A 33 2.35 -10.12 10.89
C ALA A 33 1.71 -11.48 10.54
N ARG A 34 2.35 -12.60 10.88
CA ARG A 34 1.78 -13.95 10.77
C ARG A 34 0.94 -14.34 11.98
N ASP A 35 0.90 -13.53 13.03
CA ASP A 35 0.07 -13.80 14.19
C ASP A 35 -1.42 -13.78 13.80
N ALA A 36 -2.18 -14.70 14.38
CA ALA A 36 -3.63 -14.74 14.23
C ALA A 36 -4.35 -13.49 14.78
N GLN A 37 -3.64 -12.64 15.53
CA GLN A 37 -4.14 -11.34 15.94
C GLN A 37 -4.21 -10.33 14.78
N ASP A 38 -3.36 -10.49 13.76
CA ASP A 38 -3.27 -9.57 12.63
C ASP A 38 -3.79 -10.18 11.32
N THR A 39 -3.74 -11.51 11.20
CA THR A 39 -4.07 -12.24 9.98
C THR A 39 -5.30 -13.13 10.16
N ILE A 40 -6.22 -13.10 9.19
CA ILE A 40 -7.39 -13.98 9.16
C ILE A 40 -7.03 -15.23 8.36
N PHE A 41 -6.86 -16.35 9.06
CA PHE A 41 -6.61 -17.66 8.44
C PHE A 41 -7.93 -18.32 8.03
N VAL A 42 -7.89 -19.00 6.89
CA VAL A 42 -9.01 -19.83 6.45
C VAL A 42 -8.97 -21.16 7.18
N GLU A 43 -10.07 -21.56 7.79
CA GLU A 43 -10.18 -22.82 8.51
C GLU A 43 -10.01 -24.02 7.56
N ASN A 44 -9.34 -25.07 8.04
CA ASN A 44 -9.28 -26.33 7.33
C ASN A 44 -10.55 -27.14 7.64
N PRO A 45 -11.45 -27.38 6.68
CA PRO A 45 -12.71 -28.06 6.95
C PRO A 45 -12.56 -29.53 7.32
N GLU A 46 -11.43 -30.15 6.98
CA GLU A 46 -11.16 -31.57 7.28
C GLU A 46 -10.48 -31.74 8.64
N ASP A 47 -9.77 -30.75 9.12
CA ASP A 47 -9.05 -30.79 10.39
C ASP A 47 -8.86 -29.35 10.93
N PRO A 48 -9.76 -28.87 11.79
CA PRO A 48 -9.70 -27.53 12.36
C PRO A 48 -8.44 -27.22 13.21
N GLU A 49 -7.71 -28.26 13.65
CA GLU A 49 -6.44 -28.09 14.38
C GLU A 49 -5.24 -27.86 13.46
N ARG A 50 -5.41 -28.04 12.14
CA ARG A 50 -4.37 -27.84 11.14
C ARG A 50 -4.67 -26.62 10.29
N THR A 51 -3.64 -25.83 9.98
CA THR A 51 -3.78 -24.74 9.02
C THR A 51 -4.23 -25.27 7.64
N SER A 52 -5.09 -24.52 6.96
CA SER A 52 -5.40 -24.76 5.54
C SER A 52 -4.26 -24.35 4.61
N GLY A 53 -3.28 -23.58 5.10
CA GLY A 53 -2.26 -22.92 4.30
C GLY A 53 -2.78 -21.71 3.52
N MET A 54 -4.02 -21.28 3.82
CA MET A 54 -4.70 -20.18 3.14
C MET A 54 -5.06 -19.06 4.13
N VAL A 55 -4.98 -17.83 3.66
CA VAL A 55 -5.33 -16.62 4.42
C VAL A 55 -6.20 -15.69 3.59
N LEU A 56 -6.96 -14.82 4.23
CA LEU A 56 -7.40 -13.60 3.59
C LEU A 56 -6.20 -12.68 3.48
N ARG A 57 -5.86 -12.25 2.26
CA ARG A 57 -4.63 -11.47 2.02
C ARG A 57 -4.60 -10.19 2.87
N THR A 58 -3.50 -9.94 3.54
CA THR A 58 -3.30 -8.77 4.42
C THR A 58 -2.82 -7.53 3.65
N GLN A 59 -2.44 -7.72 2.40
CA GLN A 59 -1.89 -6.73 1.47
C GLN A 59 -2.11 -7.20 0.03
N THR A 60 -1.92 -6.32 -0.95
CA THR A 60 -2.01 -6.71 -2.36
C THR A 60 -0.66 -7.17 -2.94
N SER A 61 0.40 -7.22 -2.13
CA SER A 61 1.74 -7.72 -2.51
C SER A 61 1.76 -9.16 -3.07
N PRO A 62 0.88 -10.10 -2.69
CA PRO A 62 0.78 -11.41 -3.36
C PRO A 62 0.58 -11.30 -4.87
N VAL A 63 -0.14 -10.28 -5.34
CA VAL A 63 -0.34 -10.05 -6.78
C VAL A 63 0.97 -9.64 -7.46
N GLN A 64 1.84 -8.92 -6.75
CA GLN A 64 3.18 -8.58 -7.23
C GLN A 64 4.02 -9.85 -7.41
N ILE A 65 4.01 -10.76 -6.44
CA ILE A 65 4.69 -12.06 -6.53
C ILE A 65 4.16 -12.86 -7.72
N ARG A 66 2.84 -12.95 -7.88
CA ARG A 66 2.21 -13.63 -9.03
C ARG A 66 2.65 -13.02 -10.36
N SER A 67 2.74 -11.70 -10.41
CA SER A 67 3.19 -10.98 -11.61
C SER A 67 4.66 -11.28 -11.93
N LEU A 68 5.54 -11.29 -10.93
CA LEU A 68 6.96 -11.63 -11.10
C LEU A 68 7.17 -13.07 -11.57
N LEU A 69 6.31 -14.01 -11.17
CA LEU A 69 6.39 -15.42 -11.56
C LEU A 69 5.84 -15.70 -12.96
N THR A 70 4.95 -14.85 -13.48
CA THR A 70 4.16 -15.18 -14.68
C THR A 70 4.37 -14.23 -15.85
N ARG A 71 4.95 -13.06 -15.62
CA ARG A 71 5.13 -12.03 -16.66
C ARG A 71 6.61 -11.80 -16.97
N PRO A 72 6.94 -11.41 -18.19
CA PRO A 72 8.32 -11.06 -18.56
C PRO A 72 8.75 -9.76 -17.90
N LEU A 73 10.06 -9.58 -17.75
CA LEU A 73 10.69 -8.32 -17.39
C LEU A 73 11.06 -7.53 -18.66
N PRO A 74 11.08 -6.19 -18.63
CA PRO A 74 10.76 -5.33 -17.48
C PRO A 74 9.28 -5.36 -17.09
N LEU A 75 8.99 -5.18 -15.80
CA LEU A 75 7.64 -5.25 -15.25
C LEU A 75 7.28 -3.98 -14.47
N TYR A 76 6.15 -3.36 -14.83
CA TYR A 76 5.57 -2.21 -14.14
C TYR A 76 4.09 -2.50 -13.91
N VAL A 77 3.70 -2.82 -12.68
CA VAL A 77 2.32 -3.18 -12.35
C VAL A 77 1.80 -2.41 -11.14
N VAL A 78 0.50 -2.16 -11.13
CA VAL A 78 -0.25 -1.76 -9.94
C VAL A 78 -1.32 -2.79 -9.63
N SER A 79 -1.46 -3.12 -8.36
CA SER A 79 -2.40 -4.11 -7.86
C SER A 79 -3.39 -3.46 -6.90
N PRO A 80 -4.51 -2.93 -7.40
CA PRO A 80 -5.61 -2.52 -6.54
C PRO A 80 -6.38 -3.73 -6.03
N GLY A 81 -6.86 -3.66 -4.79
CA GLY A 81 -7.70 -4.72 -4.27
C GLY A 81 -8.03 -4.60 -2.81
N ARG A 82 -9.04 -5.39 -2.40
CA ARG A 82 -9.43 -5.51 -1.01
C ARG A 82 -8.41 -6.34 -0.24
N VAL A 83 -8.17 -5.92 0.99
CA VAL A 83 -7.27 -6.57 1.94
C VAL A 83 -7.95 -6.68 3.30
N TYR A 84 -7.44 -7.58 4.14
CA TYR A 84 -8.11 -7.97 5.38
C TYR A 84 -7.10 -7.99 6.52
N ARG A 85 -7.50 -7.42 7.66
CA ARG A 85 -6.72 -7.46 8.89
C ARG A 85 -7.66 -7.67 10.07
N HIS A 86 -7.17 -8.30 11.11
CA HIS A 86 -7.95 -8.53 12.32
C HIS A 86 -8.01 -7.28 13.22
N ASP A 87 -8.22 -6.12 12.59
CA ASP A 87 -8.33 -4.83 13.26
C ASP A 87 -9.73 -4.62 13.84
N ALA A 88 -9.81 -3.97 14.99
CA ALA A 88 -11.07 -3.48 15.51
C ALA A 88 -11.60 -2.33 14.65
N LEU A 89 -12.90 -2.33 14.38
CA LEU A 89 -13.56 -1.25 13.66
C LEU A 89 -13.54 0.04 14.49
N ASP A 90 -12.82 1.07 14.04
CA ASP A 90 -12.82 2.39 14.64
C ASP A 90 -12.90 3.52 13.60
N ALA A 91 -12.64 4.77 13.97
CA ALA A 91 -12.70 5.92 13.06
C ALA A 91 -11.59 5.91 11.97
N THR A 92 -10.55 5.09 12.13
CA THR A 92 -9.35 5.07 11.30
C THR A 92 -8.96 3.69 10.79
N HIS A 93 -9.57 2.62 11.31
CA HIS A 93 -9.30 1.23 10.96
C HIS A 93 -10.56 0.50 10.53
N LEU A 94 -10.41 -0.34 9.53
CA LEU A 94 -11.43 -1.26 9.01
C LEU A 94 -10.84 -2.67 8.93
N PRO A 95 -11.61 -3.72 9.29
CA PRO A 95 -11.15 -5.10 9.11
C PRO A 95 -11.03 -5.51 7.64
N ALA A 96 -11.69 -4.79 6.75
CA ALA A 96 -11.57 -4.93 5.30
C ALA A 96 -11.49 -3.54 4.68
N PHE A 97 -10.44 -3.27 3.91
CA PHE A 97 -10.21 -2.00 3.24
C PHE A 97 -9.52 -2.23 1.88
N HIS A 98 -9.32 -1.16 1.10
CA HIS A 98 -8.68 -1.29 -0.20
C HIS A 98 -7.27 -0.70 -0.19
N GLN A 99 -6.35 -1.44 -0.77
CA GLN A 99 -5.00 -0.96 -1.08
C GLN A 99 -4.78 -0.88 -2.59
N ILE A 100 -3.87 -0.04 -2.99
CA ILE A 100 -3.20 -0.12 -4.28
C ILE A 100 -1.71 -0.19 -4.01
N GLU A 101 -1.06 -1.20 -4.53
CA GLU A 101 0.39 -1.35 -4.47
C GLU A 101 0.98 -1.30 -5.88
N GLY A 102 2.13 -0.65 -6.01
CA GLY A 102 2.88 -0.59 -7.24
C GLY A 102 4.19 -1.34 -7.12
N LEU A 103 4.57 -2.01 -8.19
CA LEU A 103 5.84 -2.69 -8.36
C LEU A 103 6.45 -2.31 -9.70
N ALA A 104 7.71 -1.94 -9.69
CA ALA A 104 8.54 -1.81 -10.88
C ALA A 104 9.77 -2.68 -10.72
N VAL A 105 10.08 -3.51 -11.73
CA VAL A 105 11.31 -4.32 -11.79
C VAL A 105 11.91 -4.20 -13.18
N ASP A 106 13.13 -3.67 -13.26
CA ASP A 106 13.87 -3.45 -14.50
C ASP A 106 15.38 -3.44 -14.21
N GLU A 107 16.22 -3.31 -15.24
CA GLU A 107 17.65 -3.12 -15.05
C GLU A 107 17.96 -1.71 -14.55
N GLY A 108 18.68 -1.61 -13.42
CA GLY A 108 19.23 -0.35 -12.92
C GLY A 108 18.24 0.62 -12.28
N LEU A 109 17.04 0.18 -11.86
CA LEU A 109 16.13 1.01 -11.09
C LEU A 109 16.73 1.40 -9.73
N THR A 110 16.46 2.63 -9.31
CA THR A 110 17.03 3.24 -8.12
C THR A 110 15.97 3.82 -7.18
N MET A 111 16.37 4.17 -5.96
CA MET A 111 15.54 4.94 -5.04
C MET A 111 15.13 6.31 -5.64
N GLY A 112 15.90 6.85 -6.59
CA GLY A 112 15.57 8.08 -7.31
C GLY A 112 14.30 7.89 -8.17
N ASP A 113 14.19 6.75 -8.86
CA ASP A 113 13.04 6.41 -9.70
C ASP A 113 11.79 6.21 -8.84
N LEU A 114 11.89 5.51 -7.70
CA LEU A 114 10.82 5.39 -6.72
C LEU A 114 10.32 6.77 -6.24
N ARG A 115 11.24 7.65 -5.87
CA ARG A 115 10.89 9.01 -5.42
C ARG A 115 10.20 9.81 -6.52
N GLY A 116 10.65 9.66 -7.75
CA GLY A 116 10.03 10.28 -8.93
C GLY A 116 8.60 9.78 -9.14
N ALA A 117 8.38 8.48 -9.07
CA ALA A 117 7.05 7.87 -9.21
C ALA A 117 6.08 8.34 -8.12
N ILE A 118 6.52 8.37 -6.87
CA ILE A 118 5.69 8.86 -5.74
C ILE A 118 5.40 10.37 -5.88
N GLN A 119 6.38 11.19 -6.28
CA GLN A 119 6.13 12.61 -6.49
C GLN A 119 5.13 12.87 -7.62
N ALA A 120 5.24 12.14 -8.73
CA ALA A 120 4.27 12.22 -9.83
C ALA A 120 2.86 11.82 -9.39
N PHE A 121 2.74 10.79 -8.55
CA PHE A 121 1.45 10.42 -7.94
C PHE A 121 0.89 11.54 -7.06
N VAL A 122 1.70 12.13 -6.17
CA VAL A 122 1.28 13.22 -5.28
C VAL A 122 0.82 14.44 -6.08
N ASP A 123 1.58 14.83 -7.10
CA ASP A 123 1.24 15.97 -7.96
C ASP A 123 -0.09 15.75 -8.70
N ALA A 124 -0.33 14.54 -9.19
CA ALA A 124 -1.56 14.20 -9.91
C ALA A 124 -2.80 14.08 -9.01
N MET A 125 -2.63 13.59 -7.77
CA MET A 125 -3.76 13.33 -6.87
C MET A 125 -4.10 14.50 -5.95
N PHE A 126 -3.09 15.25 -5.50
CA PHE A 126 -3.25 16.25 -4.44
C PHE A 126 -2.83 17.67 -4.87
N GLY A 127 -2.33 17.80 -6.08
CA GLY A 127 -1.93 19.07 -6.68
C GLY A 127 -0.41 19.31 -6.69
N VAL A 128 0.00 19.99 -7.73
CA VAL A 128 1.41 20.28 -8.03
C VAL A 128 2.09 21.12 -6.95
N GLY A 129 3.35 20.82 -6.68
CA GLY A 129 4.22 21.60 -5.81
C GLY A 129 4.10 21.24 -4.33
N LEU A 130 3.44 20.13 -3.98
CA LEU A 130 3.53 19.53 -2.65
C LEU A 130 4.84 18.76 -2.53
N ARG A 131 5.59 19.03 -1.48
CA ARG A 131 6.85 18.32 -1.23
C ARG A 131 6.59 16.96 -0.61
N THR A 132 7.37 15.98 -1.01
CA THR A 132 7.41 14.66 -0.35
C THR A 132 8.67 14.53 0.51
N ARG A 133 8.57 13.75 1.59
CA ARG A 133 9.71 13.36 2.42
C ARG A 133 9.65 11.86 2.69
N PHE A 134 10.82 11.25 2.73
CA PHE A 134 11.00 9.85 3.07
C PHE A 134 11.59 9.77 4.47
N ARG A 135 11.03 8.91 5.31
CA ARG A 135 11.58 8.53 6.61
C ARG A 135 11.97 7.07 6.54
N PRO A 136 13.16 6.68 6.99
CA PRO A 136 13.53 5.28 7.08
C PRO A 136 12.52 4.50 7.93
N ASP A 137 12.16 3.33 7.45
CA ASP A 137 11.33 2.34 8.13
C ASP A 137 11.80 0.95 7.75
N TYR A 138 11.16 -0.08 8.28
CA TYR A 138 11.50 -1.46 8.01
C TYR A 138 10.30 -2.24 7.48
N PHE A 139 10.48 -2.83 6.28
CA PHE A 139 9.58 -3.84 5.74
C PHE A 139 10.40 -5.04 5.27
N PRO A 140 10.00 -6.30 5.57
CA PRO A 140 10.79 -7.49 5.23
C PRO A 140 11.06 -7.63 3.72
N PHE A 141 10.13 -7.17 2.89
CA PHE A 141 10.13 -7.31 1.44
C PHE A 141 10.82 -6.15 0.70
N THR A 142 11.28 -5.12 1.41
CA THR A 142 12.04 -4.00 0.82
C THR A 142 13.29 -3.66 1.63
N GLU A 143 14.36 -3.20 0.94
CA GLU A 143 15.64 -2.78 1.53
C GLU A 143 16.37 -1.86 0.53
N PRO A 144 16.59 -0.56 0.82
CA PRO A 144 16.04 0.17 1.98
C PRO A 144 14.53 0.40 1.88
N SER A 145 13.92 0.56 3.06
CA SER A 145 12.49 0.84 3.21
C SER A 145 12.23 2.21 3.80
N GLY A 146 11.06 2.75 3.59
CA GLY A 146 10.67 4.02 4.18
C GLY A 146 9.19 4.34 4.07
N ASP A 147 8.73 5.18 4.99
CA ASP A 147 7.45 5.85 4.91
C ASP A 147 7.55 7.13 4.09
N VAL A 148 6.54 7.37 3.29
CA VAL A 148 6.39 8.61 2.54
C VAL A 148 5.34 9.49 3.19
N SER A 149 5.74 10.72 3.48
CA SER A 149 4.79 11.78 3.84
C SER A 149 4.80 12.88 2.79
N MET A 150 3.62 13.41 2.47
CA MET A 150 3.50 14.62 1.68
C MET A 150 3.25 15.84 2.57
N GLU A 151 3.65 17.01 2.12
CA GLU A 151 3.30 18.27 2.75
C GLU A 151 1.78 18.42 2.78
N CYS A 152 1.22 18.86 3.90
CA CYS A 152 -0.23 19.02 4.02
C CYS A 152 -0.76 19.97 2.95
N HIS A 153 -1.63 19.50 2.08
CA HIS A 153 -2.19 20.27 0.97
C HIS A 153 -3.07 21.45 1.44
N VAL A 154 -3.59 21.40 2.68
CA VAL A 154 -4.42 22.47 3.26
C VAL A 154 -3.60 23.60 3.85
N CYS A 155 -2.71 23.28 4.82
CA CYS A 155 -1.95 24.32 5.54
C CYS A 155 -0.55 24.59 4.95
N ARG A 156 -0.10 23.81 3.98
CA ARG A 156 1.24 23.93 3.36
C ARG A 156 2.36 24.04 4.40
N GLY A 157 2.26 23.24 5.47
CA GLY A 157 3.22 23.24 6.57
C GLY A 157 3.11 24.44 7.55
N ALA A 158 2.21 25.38 7.31
CA ALA A 158 2.08 26.57 8.15
C ALA A 158 1.70 26.24 9.60
N SER A 159 0.83 25.24 9.81
CA SER A 159 0.38 24.83 11.15
C SER A 159 1.49 24.25 12.04
N ALA A 160 2.59 23.79 11.46
CA ALA A 160 3.71 23.25 12.21
C ALA A 160 4.73 24.33 12.66
N LYS A 161 4.55 25.59 12.22
CA LYS A 161 5.39 26.71 12.60
C LYS A 161 4.93 27.33 13.93
N PRO A 162 5.83 27.92 14.72
CA PRO A 162 5.44 28.67 15.92
C PRO A 162 4.39 29.74 15.60
N GLY A 163 3.26 29.71 16.31
CA GLY A 163 2.15 30.66 16.09
C GLY A 163 1.28 30.36 14.86
N GLY A 164 1.45 29.22 14.20
CA GLY A 164 0.60 28.80 13.11
C GLY A 164 -0.80 28.37 13.54
N ASP A 165 -1.80 28.61 12.72
CA ASP A 165 -3.18 28.19 12.98
C ASP A 165 -3.30 26.66 13.01
N PRO A 166 -4.10 26.08 13.91
CA PRO A 166 -4.30 24.65 13.98
C PRO A 166 -4.87 24.08 12.66
N CYS A 167 -4.30 22.99 12.19
CA CYS A 167 -4.78 22.26 11.02
C CYS A 167 -5.31 20.88 11.41
N ARG A 168 -6.60 20.64 11.21
CA ARG A 168 -7.25 19.36 11.53
C ARG A 168 -6.77 18.23 10.62
N VAL A 169 -6.48 18.51 9.35
CA VAL A 169 -6.09 17.51 8.34
C VAL A 169 -4.76 16.85 8.68
N CYS A 170 -3.73 17.63 9.01
CA CYS A 170 -2.43 17.09 9.40
C CYS A 170 -2.20 17.06 10.92
N ARG A 171 -3.23 17.34 11.72
CA ARG A 171 -3.14 17.47 13.19
C ARG A 171 -2.02 18.41 13.62
N SER A 172 -1.88 19.52 12.89
CA SER A 172 -0.85 20.55 13.06
C SER A 172 0.59 20.08 12.86
N GLN A 173 0.82 18.91 12.29
CA GLN A 173 2.17 18.41 12.02
C GLN A 173 2.78 18.95 10.70
N GLY A 174 1.95 19.51 9.82
CA GLY A 174 2.37 20.02 8.50
C GLY A 174 2.62 18.96 7.44
N TRP A 175 2.58 17.67 7.82
CA TRP A 175 2.84 16.51 6.97
C TRP A 175 1.76 15.44 7.15
N ILE A 176 1.49 14.69 6.08
CA ILE A 176 0.52 13.60 6.05
C ILE A 176 1.24 12.39 5.47
N GLU A 177 1.28 11.29 6.22
CA GLU A 177 1.79 10.01 5.75
C GLU A 177 0.79 9.42 4.74
N ILE A 178 1.32 8.99 3.58
CA ILE A 178 0.50 8.53 2.45
C ILE A 178 0.82 7.11 1.99
N ALA A 179 2.06 6.64 2.15
CA ALA A 179 2.50 5.36 1.60
C ALA A 179 3.69 4.79 2.37
N GLY A 180 3.78 3.45 2.42
CA GLY A 180 5.02 2.75 2.66
C GLY A 180 5.67 2.39 1.33
N CYS A 181 7.01 2.34 1.27
CA CYS A 181 7.72 2.04 0.03
C CYS A 181 9.15 1.55 0.28
N GLY A 182 9.81 1.09 -0.77
CA GLY A 182 11.24 0.76 -0.72
C GLY A 182 11.74 0.09 -1.98
N MET A 183 13.05 -0.15 -2.04
CA MET A 183 13.62 -1.00 -3.07
C MET A 183 13.27 -2.46 -2.76
N VAL A 184 12.91 -3.23 -3.78
CA VAL A 184 12.56 -4.65 -3.61
C VAL A 184 13.75 -5.40 -3.02
N ASN A 185 13.50 -6.12 -1.92
CA ASN A 185 14.55 -6.92 -1.29
C ASN A 185 15.04 -7.99 -2.28
N PRO A 186 16.36 -8.15 -2.47
CA PRO A 186 16.92 -9.16 -3.37
C PRO A 186 16.38 -10.58 -3.12
N ARG A 187 16.06 -10.93 -1.87
CA ARG A 187 15.47 -12.24 -1.53
C ARG A 187 14.09 -12.45 -2.15
N VAL A 188 13.31 -11.39 -2.35
CA VAL A 188 12.01 -11.45 -3.04
C VAL A 188 12.22 -11.75 -4.53
N LEU A 189 13.20 -11.11 -5.17
CA LEU A 189 13.55 -11.40 -6.57
C LEU A 189 14.02 -12.85 -6.73
N VAL A 190 14.90 -13.32 -5.84
CA VAL A 190 15.38 -14.70 -5.84
C VAL A 190 14.25 -15.70 -5.62
N ALA A 191 13.31 -15.43 -4.72
CA ALA A 191 12.13 -16.29 -4.49
C ALA A 191 11.25 -16.42 -5.74
N CYS A 192 11.30 -15.41 -6.63
CA CYS A 192 10.60 -15.40 -7.91
C CYS A 192 11.47 -15.87 -9.11
N GLY A 193 12.70 -16.36 -8.85
CA GLY A 193 13.62 -16.84 -9.91
C GLY A 193 14.27 -15.73 -10.72
N ILE A 194 14.31 -14.50 -10.21
CA ILE A 194 14.89 -13.34 -10.88
C ILE A 194 16.28 -13.08 -10.31
N ASP A 195 17.25 -12.82 -11.22
CA ASP A 195 18.63 -12.52 -10.87
C ASP A 195 18.76 -11.09 -10.31
N PRO A 196 19.06 -10.91 -9.01
CA PRO A 196 19.18 -9.61 -8.36
C PRO A 196 20.46 -8.85 -8.73
N ASP A 197 21.45 -9.51 -9.35
CA ASP A 197 22.65 -8.83 -9.84
C ASP A 197 22.37 -8.11 -11.18
N ARG A 198 21.35 -8.55 -11.90
CA ARG A 198 20.91 -7.93 -13.15
C ARG A 198 19.73 -6.98 -12.99
N TYR A 199 18.76 -7.36 -12.18
CA TYR A 199 17.52 -6.61 -12.01
C TYR A 199 17.43 -5.99 -10.62
N SER A 200 16.94 -4.78 -10.58
CA SER A 200 16.52 -4.10 -9.35
C SER A 200 15.05 -3.72 -9.47
N GLY A 201 14.44 -3.37 -8.34
CA GLY A 201 13.05 -2.97 -8.36
C GLY A 201 12.70 -2.08 -7.18
N PHE A 202 11.56 -1.44 -7.26
CA PHE A 202 10.97 -0.74 -6.14
C PHE A 202 9.49 -1.06 -6.03
N ALA A 203 8.97 -0.95 -4.81
CA ALA A 203 7.56 -1.12 -4.50
C ALA A 203 7.06 0.00 -3.59
N PHE A 204 5.76 0.26 -3.67
CA PHE A 204 5.06 1.18 -2.79
C PHE A 204 3.63 0.69 -2.56
N GLY A 205 3.06 1.03 -1.41
CA GLY A 205 1.67 0.69 -1.08
C GLY A 205 0.96 1.83 -0.38
N LEU A 206 -0.30 2.05 -0.72
CA LEU A 206 -1.16 3.07 -0.12
C LEU A 206 -2.60 2.59 0.05
N GLY A 207 -3.29 3.09 1.08
CA GLY A 207 -4.71 2.85 1.32
C GLY A 207 -5.57 3.76 0.45
N ILE A 208 -6.55 3.17 -0.26
CA ILE A 208 -7.44 3.92 -1.16
C ILE A 208 -8.37 4.81 -0.34
N GLU A 209 -9.02 4.28 0.69
CA GLU A 209 -9.91 5.05 1.56
C GLU A 209 -9.18 6.21 2.22
N ARG A 210 -7.93 6.00 2.68
CA ARG A 210 -7.10 7.05 3.27
C ARG A 210 -6.79 8.15 2.25
N SER A 211 -6.51 7.78 1.01
CA SER A 211 -6.29 8.75 -0.08
C SER A 211 -7.54 9.58 -0.38
N LEU A 212 -8.73 8.94 -0.37
CA LEU A 212 -10.02 9.62 -0.50
C LEU A 212 -10.28 10.57 0.67
N MET A 213 -10.05 10.11 1.91
CA MET A 213 -10.19 10.95 3.11
C MET A 213 -9.34 12.21 3.00
N ILE A 214 -8.09 12.06 2.59
CA ILE A 214 -7.16 13.18 2.44
C ILE A 214 -7.63 14.11 1.33
N GLY A 215 -7.95 13.58 0.15
CA GLY A 215 -8.31 14.37 -1.04
C GLY A 215 -9.63 15.12 -0.90
N HIS A 216 -10.59 14.57 -0.17
CA HIS A 216 -11.95 15.09 -0.03
C HIS A 216 -12.29 15.62 1.37
N GLY A 217 -11.33 15.60 2.29
CA GLY A 217 -11.54 16.13 3.64
C GLY A 217 -12.50 15.30 4.51
N LEU A 218 -12.60 13.99 4.25
CA LEU A 218 -13.40 13.10 5.08
C LEU A 218 -12.78 12.92 6.45
N THR A 219 -13.61 12.88 7.48
CA THR A 219 -13.18 12.79 8.88
C THR A 219 -13.16 11.37 9.42
N GLU A 220 -14.00 10.49 8.88
CA GLU A 220 -14.12 9.10 9.29
C GLU A 220 -14.03 8.17 8.09
N ILE A 221 -13.23 7.11 8.22
CA ILE A 221 -13.05 6.11 7.15
C ILE A 221 -14.34 5.31 6.89
N ARG A 222 -15.17 5.14 7.92
CA ARG A 222 -16.46 4.43 7.84
C ARG A 222 -17.39 5.03 6.81
N ASP A 223 -17.41 6.35 6.66
CA ASP A 223 -18.26 7.05 5.70
C ASP A 223 -18.06 6.53 4.27
N ALA A 224 -16.84 6.07 3.94
CA ALA A 224 -16.51 5.54 2.64
C ALA A 224 -17.06 4.12 2.37
N VAL A 225 -17.43 3.36 3.42
CA VAL A 225 -17.78 1.93 3.31
C VAL A 225 -19.16 1.57 3.86
N ASP A 226 -19.81 2.45 4.63
CA ASP A 226 -21.13 2.20 5.24
C ASP A 226 -22.27 2.09 4.21
N GLY A 227 -22.02 2.42 2.93
CA GLY A 227 -23.00 2.33 1.86
C GLY A 227 -24.13 3.37 1.96
N ASP A 228 -23.93 4.47 2.68
CA ASP A 228 -24.90 5.57 2.76
C ASP A 228 -25.02 6.27 1.40
N VAL A 229 -26.19 6.16 0.78
CA VAL A 229 -26.47 6.78 -0.52
C VAL A 229 -26.31 8.32 -0.52
N ARG A 230 -26.43 8.96 0.65
CA ARG A 230 -26.21 10.41 0.78
C ARG A 230 -24.75 10.75 0.58
N PHE A 231 -23.85 9.89 1.08
CA PHE A 231 -22.43 10.01 0.86
C PHE A 231 -22.09 9.87 -0.63
N SER A 232 -22.55 8.79 -1.29
CA SER A 232 -22.32 8.55 -2.71
C SER A 232 -22.82 9.70 -3.59
N ARG A 233 -24.00 10.25 -3.30
CA ARG A 233 -24.57 11.41 -4.01
C ARG A 233 -23.73 12.67 -3.84
N ALA A 234 -23.13 12.90 -2.68
CA ALA A 234 -22.27 14.06 -2.42
C ALA A 234 -21.02 14.06 -3.33
N PHE A 235 -20.58 12.88 -3.83
CA PHE A 235 -19.47 12.72 -4.77
C PHE A 235 -19.92 12.64 -6.24
N GLY A 236 -21.17 12.96 -6.55
CA GLY A 236 -21.69 12.99 -7.92
C GLY A 236 -21.91 11.62 -8.54
N MET A 237 -21.98 10.56 -7.74
CA MET A 237 -22.36 9.23 -8.24
C MET A 237 -23.86 9.21 -8.51
N GLU A 238 -24.25 8.91 -9.76
CA GLU A 238 -25.62 8.55 -10.09
C GLU A 238 -25.89 7.13 -9.60
N ILE A 239 -26.96 6.93 -8.84
CA ILE A 239 -27.38 5.63 -8.27
C ILE A 239 -28.65 5.20 -9.02
#